data_17194488aeb83f1332e35f31d626fc73
#
_entry.id   17194488aeb83f1332e35f31d626fc73
#
_cell.length_a   1.000
_cell.length_b   1.000
_cell.length_c   1.000
_cell.angle_alpha   90.00
_cell.angle_beta   90.00
_cell.angle_gamma   90.00
#
_symmetry.space_group_name_H-M   'P 1'
#
loop_
_entity.id
_entity.type
_entity.pdbx_description
1 polymer ?
#
loop_
_entity_poly.entity_id
_entity_poly.type
_entity_poly.pdbx_seq_one_letter_code
_entity_poly.pdbx_strand_id
1 'polypeptide(L)'
;MSLKEFTRNKWTKFAFWALLYTAWVVWLGNFWWLFGLVVVFDIFITRKVHWNFWKKRYKEGEKHSSWNDWLDAIVFAVILVTFVNMFFFQAFKIPSSSMESSLYTGDRLFVSKLTYGPRIPQTPLTIPFTHNVIFGRESYSTLIQNDYRRLKGFREVRRGDCVVFGFPNGDTVLRRDPVADYHMLVRVLGKPAVDKLGETIVRPMDKKDHYVKRCVAIPGDTLEVRDGLVWVNGEQQPTYPGLQLSYKVITSGQKINAKTLDKLGINSAEAWFDAALPGYPALCLTAGMLEELQKVNSVVRITPNLETDPAVVAQEIFPFTPDSGWTRDYFGPLWIPCKGATVALTQDNVALYERIITAYEGGDLQQALREGSYTFKQDYYFMMGDNRHNSLDSRYWGFVPEDHIVGRPALIWLSTDSGKRFPKNIRWRRFLKFL
;
A
#
# COMPACT_ATOMS: atom_id res chain seq x y z
N MET A 1 32.86 9.86 30.93
CA MET A 1 32.38 11.20 30.50
C MET A 1 30.92 11.33 30.88
N SER A 2 30.59 12.29 31.77
CA SER A 2 29.20 12.46 32.20
C SER A 2 28.36 13.07 31.08
N LEU A 3 27.02 12.82 31.08
CA LEU A 3 26.10 13.42 30.07
C LEU A 3 26.22 14.96 30.04
N LYS A 4 26.57 15.59 31.20
CA LYS A 4 26.80 17.04 31.31
C LYS A 4 28.09 17.50 30.61
N GLU A 5 29.16 16.71 30.62
CA GLU A 5 30.39 17.00 29.88
C GLU A 5 30.21 16.83 28.36
N PHE A 6 29.49 15.80 27.94
CA PHE A 6 29.12 15.60 26.55
C PHE A 6 28.36 16.80 25.97
N THR A 7 27.38 17.32 26.72
CA THR A 7 26.53 18.46 26.29
C THR A 7 27.26 19.80 26.29
N ARG A 8 28.42 19.94 26.95
CA ARG A 8 29.19 21.18 27.07
C ARG A 8 30.29 21.34 26.03
N ASN A 9 30.88 20.24 25.54
CA ASN A 9 32.00 20.31 24.60
C ASN A 9 31.51 20.37 23.13
N LYS A 10 31.90 21.45 22.43
CA LYS A 10 31.54 21.69 21.02
C LYS A 10 32.11 20.62 20.07
N TRP A 11 33.33 20.13 20.34
CA TRP A 11 33.97 19.11 19.54
C TRP A 11 33.29 17.74 19.68
N THR A 12 32.85 17.38 20.87
CA THR A 12 32.09 16.14 21.10
C THR A 12 30.74 16.17 20.39
N LYS A 13 30.04 17.32 20.44
CA LYS A 13 28.79 17.50 19.66
C LYS A 13 29.05 17.36 18.15
N PHE A 14 30.08 18.05 17.66
CA PHE A 14 30.46 17.95 16.25
C PHE A 14 30.76 16.49 15.85
N ALA A 15 31.61 15.80 16.60
CA ALA A 15 31.98 14.41 16.29
C ALA A 15 30.76 13.48 16.26
N PHE A 16 29.85 13.62 17.24
CA PHE A 16 28.60 12.84 17.26
C PHE A 16 27.72 13.08 16.03
N TRP A 17 27.44 14.34 15.71
CA TRP A 17 26.60 14.68 14.58
C TRP A 17 27.27 14.40 13.22
N ALA A 18 28.60 14.58 13.13
CA ALA A 18 29.36 14.24 11.95
C ALA A 18 29.36 12.72 11.68
N LEU A 19 29.51 11.90 12.75
CA LEU A 19 29.41 10.45 12.65
C LEU A 19 28.01 10.02 12.19
N LEU A 20 26.97 10.55 12.80
CA LEU A 20 25.58 10.26 12.45
C LEU A 20 25.28 10.66 11.00
N TYR A 21 25.72 11.86 10.60
CA TYR A 21 25.56 12.36 9.23
C TYR A 21 26.31 11.50 8.22
N THR A 22 27.56 11.12 8.53
CA THR A 22 28.36 10.24 7.67
C THR A 22 27.71 8.87 7.52
N ALA A 23 27.24 8.28 8.61
CA ALA A 23 26.49 7.00 8.56
C ALA A 23 25.24 7.11 7.68
N TRP A 24 24.50 8.22 7.78
CA TRP A 24 23.34 8.48 6.91
C TRP A 24 23.75 8.64 5.43
N VAL A 25 24.86 9.34 5.12
CA VAL A 25 25.37 9.50 3.75
C VAL A 25 25.84 8.16 3.17
N VAL A 26 26.50 7.32 3.96
CA VAL A 26 26.90 5.97 3.55
C VAL A 26 25.68 5.12 3.24
N TRP A 27 24.66 5.16 4.10
CA TRP A 27 23.38 4.47 3.85
C TRP A 27 22.67 5.01 2.60
N LEU A 28 22.68 6.33 2.39
CA LEU A 28 22.16 6.99 1.20
C LEU A 28 22.92 6.57 -0.06
N GLY A 29 24.23 6.23 0.06
CA GLY A 29 25.11 5.78 -1.03
C GLY A 29 25.41 6.87 -2.08
N ASN A 30 25.21 8.14 -1.75
CA ASN A 30 25.58 9.28 -2.59
C ASN A 30 26.59 10.16 -1.83
N PHE A 31 27.87 9.95 -2.11
CA PHE A 31 28.98 10.60 -1.37
C PHE A 31 29.12 12.11 -1.64
N TRP A 32 28.43 12.67 -2.65
CA TRP A 32 28.37 14.12 -2.81
C TRP A 32 27.78 14.82 -1.58
N TRP A 33 26.88 14.16 -0.84
CA TRP A 33 26.33 14.68 0.41
C TRP A 33 27.38 14.84 1.53
N LEU A 34 28.58 14.27 1.41
CA LEU A 34 29.65 14.51 2.39
C LEU A 34 30.06 15.98 2.51
N PHE A 35 29.85 16.79 1.44
CA PHE A 35 30.00 18.24 1.55
C PHE A 35 29.13 18.87 2.64
N GLY A 36 28.04 18.27 3.02
CA GLY A 36 27.21 18.70 4.16
C GLY A 36 27.94 18.63 5.51
N LEU A 37 29.05 17.88 5.63
CA LEU A 37 29.89 17.92 6.84
C LEU A 37 30.48 19.32 7.07
N VAL A 38 30.69 20.11 6.03
CA VAL A 38 31.12 21.51 6.14
C VAL A 38 30.05 22.33 6.88
N VAL A 39 28.78 22.09 6.59
CA VAL A 39 27.65 22.71 7.28
C VAL A 39 27.61 22.27 8.73
N VAL A 40 27.75 20.97 9.01
CA VAL A 40 27.79 20.43 10.39
C VAL A 40 28.99 21.04 11.15
N PHE A 41 30.14 21.16 10.50
CA PHE A 41 31.33 21.79 11.10
C PHE A 41 31.07 23.26 11.44
N ASP A 42 30.48 24.00 10.48
CA ASP A 42 30.18 25.42 10.75
C ASP A 42 29.16 25.60 11.89
N ILE A 43 28.12 24.80 11.94
CA ILE A 43 27.07 24.88 13.00
C ILE A 43 27.67 24.71 14.40
N PHE A 44 28.60 23.76 14.58
CA PHE A 44 29.11 23.43 15.91
C PHE A 44 30.44 24.12 16.26
N ILE A 45 31.31 24.36 15.28
CA ILE A 45 32.69 24.83 15.50
C ILE A 45 32.86 26.29 15.10
N THR A 46 32.71 26.63 13.79
CA THR A 46 33.07 27.96 13.29
C THR A 46 31.97 28.98 13.50
N ARG A 47 30.70 28.59 13.40
CA ARG A 47 29.50 29.44 13.58
C ARG A 47 29.53 30.74 12.76
N LYS A 48 30.19 30.70 11.59
CA LYS A 48 30.33 31.87 10.71
C LYS A 48 29.07 32.15 9.91
N VAL A 49 28.37 31.08 9.46
CA VAL A 49 27.17 31.18 8.64
C VAL A 49 25.91 31.10 9.52
N HIS A 50 24.96 31.98 9.26
CA HIS A 50 23.68 31.94 9.90
C HIS A 50 22.71 31.03 9.13
N TRP A 51 22.77 29.73 9.42
CA TRP A 51 21.98 28.70 8.71
C TRP A 51 20.46 28.85 8.92
N ASN A 52 20.08 29.44 10.04
CA ASN A 52 18.65 29.74 10.33
C ASN A 52 18.28 31.13 9.78
N PHE A 53 18.41 31.31 8.45
CA PHE A 53 18.16 32.61 7.79
C PHE A 53 16.71 33.10 7.94
N TRP A 54 15.78 32.21 8.22
CA TRP A 54 14.38 32.55 8.52
C TRP A 54 14.17 33.05 9.95
N LYS A 55 15.16 32.84 10.88
CA LYS A 55 15.07 33.19 12.28
C LYS A 55 15.60 34.61 12.50
N LYS A 56 14.72 35.50 13.01
CA LYS A 56 15.14 36.85 13.37
C LYS A 56 16.18 36.79 14.50
N ARG A 57 17.31 37.48 14.34
CA ARG A 57 18.26 37.69 15.42
C ARG A 57 17.76 38.86 16.27
N TYR A 58 17.53 38.58 17.55
CA TYR A 58 17.23 39.61 18.55
C TYR A 58 18.53 40.13 19.14
N LYS A 59 18.62 41.47 19.32
CA LYS A 59 19.71 42.06 20.07
C LYS A 59 19.46 41.88 21.58
N GLU A 60 20.51 41.94 22.41
CA GLU A 60 20.36 41.91 23.86
C GLU A 60 19.39 43.01 24.29
N GLY A 61 18.32 42.67 25.04
CA GLY A 61 17.26 43.56 25.47
C GLY A 61 16.05 43.71 24.54
N GLU A 62 16.07 43.17 23.29
CA GLU A 62 14.87 43.16 22.47
C GLU A 62 13.87 42.10 22.98
N LYS A 63 12.57 42.48 23.05
CA LYS A 63 11.50 41.51 23.35
C LYS A 63 11.36 40.51 22.21
N HIS A 64 11.40 39.22 22.55
CA HIS A 64 11.09 38.14 21.65
C HIS A 64 9.64 38.27 21.16
N SER A 65 9.43 38.22 19.84
CA SER A 65 8.09 38.15 19.28
C SER A 65 7.63 36.70 19.27
N SER A 66 6.57 36.39 20.01
CA SER A 66 5.96 35.05 20.03
C SER A 66 5.63 34.53 18.62
N TRP A 67 5.28 35.42 17.68
CA TRP A 67 5.01 35.07 16.29
C TRP A 67 6.23 34.50 15.56
N ASN A 68 7.41 35.06 15.75
CA ASN A 68 8.63 34.57 15.12
C ASN A 68 9.07 33.21 15.71
N ASP A 69 8.86 33.01 17.01
CA ASP A 69 9.16 31.73 17.66
C ASP A 69 8.20 30.63 17.17
N TRP A 70 6.91 30.95 16.96
CA TRP A 70 5.95 30.04 16.34
C TRP A 70 6.33 29.70 14.91
N LEU A 71 6.74 30.68 14.10
CA LEU A 71 7.17 30.45 12.71
C LEU A 71 8.40 29.53 12.65
N ASP A 72 9.38 29.77 13.52
CA ASP A 72 10.58 28.91 13.63
C ASP A 72 10.22 27.47 13.97
N ALA A 73 9.34 27.30 14.96
CA ALA A 73 8.86 25.98 15.37
C ALA A 73 8.09 25.26 14.24
N ILE A 74 7.25 25.97 13.49
CA ILE A 74 6.51 25.43 12.36
C ILE A 74 7.47 24.99 11.24
N VAL A 75 8.41 25.85 10.84
CA VAL A 75 9.40 25.52 9.78
C VAL A 75 10.22 24.30 10.18
N PHE A 76 10.71 24.27 11.42
CA PHE A 76 11.45 23.12 11.94
C PHE A 76 10.59 21.84 11.91
N ALA A 77 9.34 21.93 12.40
CA ALA A 77 8.42 20.79 12.41
C ALA A 77 8.13 20.26 10.98
N VAL A 78 7.90 21.15 10.01
CA VAL A 78 7.67 20.79 8.60
C VAL A 78 8.87 20.04 8.03
N ILE A 79 10.08 20.55 8.23
CA ILE A 79 11.31 19.91 7.74
C ILE A 79 11.50 18.54 8.39
N LEU A 80 11.41 18.47 9.73
CA LEU A 80 11.60 17.24 10.49
C LEU A 80 10.58 16.16 10.11
N VAL A 81 9.30 16.51 10.09
CA VAL A 81 8.23 15.54 9.78
C VAL A 81 8.30 15.11 8.33
N THR A 82 8.65 16.00 7.39
CA THR A 82 8.88 15.62 5.99
C THR A 82 10.03 14.63 5.86
N PHE A 83 11.14 14.87 6.56
CA PHE A 83 12.29 13.96 6.59
C PHE A 83 11.92 12.59 7.18
N VAL A 84 11.20 12.58 8.32
CA VAL A 84 10.74 11.35 8.97
C VAL A 84 9.77 10.58 8.05
N ASN A 85 8.80 11.27 7.44
CA ASN A 85 7.86 10.65 6.50
C ASN A 85 8.54 10.10 5.25
N MET A 86 9.61 10.71 4.80
CA MET A 86 10.36 10.29 3.61
C MET A 86 11.14 9.00 3.87
N PHE A 87 11.86 8.92 4.99
CA PHE A 87 12.86 7.86 5.21
C PHE A 87 12.46 6.82 6.26
N PHE A 88 11.57 7.14 7.21
CA PHE A 88 11.34 6.28 8.37
C PHE A 88 9.92 5.74 8.45
N PHE A 89 8.96 6.59 8.79
CA PHE A 89 7.59 6.19 9.03
C PHE A 89 6.62 7.16 8.40
N GLN A 90 5.56 6.63 7.84
CA GLN A 90 4.46 7.42 7.29
C GLN A 90 3.13 7.00 7.90
N ALA A 91 2.30 7.99 8.23
CA ALA A 91 0.96 7.73 8.76
C ALA A 91 -0.02 7.47 7.62
N PHE A 92 -0.85 6.42 7.76
CA PHE A 92 -1.92 6.06 6.85
C PHE A 92 -3.22 5.81 7.61
N LYS A 93 -4.35 6.00 6.93
CA LYS A 93 -5.69 5.61 7.41
C LYS A 93 -6.24 4.54 6.49
N ILE A 94 -6.80 3.48 7.06
CA ILE A 94 -7.47 2.41 6.32
C ILE A 94 -8.88 2.89 5.94
N PRO A 95 -9.17 3.08 4.63
CA PRO A 95 -10.46 3.59 4.18
C PRO A 95 -11.47 2.48 3.87
N SER A 96 -11.02 1.26 3.57
CA SER A 96 -11.84 0.16 3.06
C SER A 96 -11.72 -1.10 3.92
N SER A 97 -12.66 -2.01 3.76
CA SER A 97 -12.76 -3.27 4.48
C SER A 97 -12.03 -4.46 3.83
N SER A 98 -11.26 -4.22 2.77
CA SER A 98 -10.56 -5.31 2.04
C SER A 98 -9.55 -6.11 2.87
N MET A 99 -9.12 -5.57 4.03
CA MET A 99 -8.27 -6.22 5.01
C MET A 99 -9.01 -6.41 6.36
N GLU A 100 -10.35 -6.39 6.34
CA GLU A 100 -11.19 -6.50 7.54
C GLU A 100 -10.79 -7.73 8.37
N SER A 101 -11.04 -7.68 9.67
CA SER A 101 -10.55 -8.62 10.69
C SER A 101 -9.04 -8.58 10.94
N SER A 102 -8.20 -8.26 9.98
CA SER A 102 -6.77 -7.98 10.16
C SER A 102 -6.52 -6.49 10.42
N LEU A 103 -6.93 -5.64 9.48
CA LEU A 103 -6.89 -4.18 9.57
C LEU A 103 -8.31 -3.65 9.33
N TYR A 104 -8.88 -2.98 10.33
CA TYR A 104 -10.25 -2.47 10.27
C TYR A 104 -10.33 -1.12 9.56
N THR A 105 -11.42 -0.90 8.85
CA THR A 105 -11.78 0.44 8.37
C THR A 105 -11.76 1.44 9.54
N GLY A 106 -11.01 2.54 9.37
CA GLY A 106 -10.79 3.55 10.42
C GLY A 106 -9.54 3.32 11.28
N ASP A 107 -8.78 2.23 11.08
CA ASP A 107 -7.44 2.10 11.66
C ASP A 107 -6.50 3.15 11.10
N ARG A 108 -5.73 3.78 11.98
CA ARG A 108 -4.65 4.71 11.63
C ARG A 108 -3.32 4.06 11.95
N LEU A 109 -2.50 3.88 10.93
CA LEU A 109 -1.27 3.10 10.97
C LEU A 109 -0.04 4.01 10.88
N PHE A 110 1.03 3.62 11.57
CA PHE A 110 2.38 3.97 11.16
C PHE A 110 2.96 2.84 10.33
N VAL A 111 3.39 3.18 9.12
CA VAL A 111 4.02 2.28 8.17
C VAL A 111 5.51 2.52 8.19
N SER A 112 6.28 1.47 8.51
CA SER A 112 7.74 1.50 8.48
C SER A 112 8.24 1.36 7.04
N LYS A 113 8.96 2.36 6.57
CA LYS A 113 9.69 2.30 5.30
C LYS A 113 11.04 1.60 5.46
N LEU A 114 11.61 1.64 6.66
CA LEU A 114 12.90 1.01 6.96
C LEU A 114 12.87 -0.51 6.80
N THR A 115 11.70 -1.13 6.98
CA THR A 115 11.57 -2.59 6.89
C THR A 115 12.05 -3.11 5.54
N TYR A 116 11.58 -2.52 4.44
CA TYR A 116 11.93 -2.93 3.07
C TYR A 116 12.91 -1.95 2.39
N GLY A 117 13.28 -0.86 3.09
CA GLY A 117 14.08 0.23 2.58
C GLY A 117 13.24 1.36 1.97
N PRO A 118 13.48 2.62 2.39
CA PRO A 118 12.77 3.76 1.84
C PRO A 118 13.17 4.02 0.38
N ARG A 119 12.21 4.51 -0.40
CA ARG A 119 12.46 4.97 -1.78
C ARG A 119 12.91 6.41 -1.76
N ILE A 120 13.89 6.76 -2.59
CA ILE A 120 14.20 8.16 -2.88
C ILE A 120 13.01 8.74 -3.66
N PRO A 121 12.48 9.92 -3.28
CA PRO A 121 11.36 10.53 -4.01
C PRO A 121 11.70 10.74 -5.48
N GLN A 122 10.83 10.25 -6.36
CA GLN A 122 10.95 10.51 -7.79
C GLN A 122 10.54 11.93 -8.12
N THR A 123 9.54 12.48 -7.42
CA THR A 123 9.09 13.88 -7.55
C THR A 123 9.46 14.69 -6.31
N PRO A 124 10.71 15.20 -6.21
CA PRO A 124 11.17 15.92 -5.03
C PRO A 124 10.43 17.26 -4.81
N LEU A 125 9.93 17.86 -5.88
CA LEU A 125 9.14 19.09 -5.82
C LEU A 125 7.67 18.76 -5.48
N THR A 126 7.42 18.46 -4.22
CA THR A 126 6.08 18.14 -3.69
C THR A 126 5.78 19.04 -2.50
N ILE A 127 4.54 19.55 -2.42
CA ILE A 127 4.07 20.32 -1.26
C ILE A 127 4.07 19.39 -0.02
N PRO A 128 4.74 19.76 1.07
CA PRO A 128 4.76 18.95 2.28
C PRO A 128 3.35 18.57 2.77
N PHE A 129 3.23 17.37 3.35
CA PHE A 129 1.99 16.79 3.88
C PHE A 129 0.88 16.52 2.86
N THR A 130 1.15 16.68 1.56
CA THR A 130 0.23 16.30 0.51
C THR A 130 0.71 15.01 -0.19
N HIS A 131 -0.21 14.30 -0.83
CA HIS A 131 0.15 13.10 -1.60
C HIS A 131 0.17 13.39 -3.11
N ASN A 132 -1.00 13.64 -3.70
CA ASN A 132 -1.12 13.86 -5.15
C ASN A 132 -1.96 15.10 -5.52
N VAL A 133 -2.95 15.48 -4.73
CA VAL A 133 -3.84 16.62 -5.03
C VAL A 133 -4.02 17.52 -3.81
N ILE A 134 -4.05 18.84 -4.04
CA ILE A 134 -4.44 19.87 -3.08
C ILE A 134 -5.32 20.91 -3.78
N PHE A 135 -6.47 21.25 -3.20
CA PHE A 135 -7.45 22.18 -3.79
C PHE A 135 -7.79 21.91 -5.26
N GLY A 136 -7.90 20.62 -5.64
CA GLY A 136 -8.24 20.18 -7.01
C GLY A 136 -7.10 20.29 -8.05
N ARG A 137 -5.87 20.60 -7.61
CA ARG A 137 -4.67 20.67 -8.47
C ARG A 137 -3.62 19.70 -7.98
N GLU A 138 -2.70 19.28 -8.87
CA GLU A 138 -1.56 18.48 -8.49
C GLU A 138 -0.72 19.21 -7.44
N SER A 139 -0.36 18.50 -6.38
CA SER A 139 0.46 19.01 -5.27
C SER A 139 1.97 18.78 -5.48
N TYR A 140 2.36 18.38 -6.68
CA TYR A 140 3.73 18.08 -7.06
C TYR A 140 4.04 18.65 -8.45
N SER A 141 5.32 18.77 -8.77
CA SER A 141 5.81 19.16 -10.09
C SER A 141 6.67 18.05 -10.68
N THR A 142 6.51 17.81 -11.98
CA THR A 142 7.30 16.85 -12.77
C THR A 142 8.51 17.50 -13.45
N LEU A 143 8.80 18.79 -13.17
CA LEU A 143 9.97 19.50 -13.73
C LEU A 143 11.30 18.84 -13.35
N ILE A 144 11.37 18.23 -12.16
CA ILE A 144 12.50 17.45 -11.71
C ILE A 144 11.97 16.09 -11.32
N GLN A 145 12.47 15.04 -12.01
CA GLN A 145 12.16 13.66 -11.69
C GLN A 145 13.47 12.88 -11.53
N ASN A 146 13.55 12.11 -10.45
CA ASN A 146 14.66 11.21 -10.20
C ASN A 146 14.31 9.80 -10.70
N ASP A 147 15.34 9.06 -11.14
CA ASP A 147 15.20 7.62 -11.38
C ASP A 147 14.80 6.89 -10.11
N TYR A 148 14.12 5.76 -10.29
CA TYR A 148 13.79 4.90 -9.17
C TYR A 148 15.04 4.40 -8.46
N ARG A 149 15.05 4.58 -7.14
CA ARG A 149 16.11 4.08 -6.27
C ARG A 149 15.55 3.78 -4.87
N ARG A 150 15.83 2.57 -4.39
CA ARG A 150 15.51 2.13 -3.03
C ARG A 150 16.80 2.03 -2.20
N LEU A 151 16.76 2.52 -0.98
CA LEU A 151 17.83 2.31 -0.01
C LEU A 151 17.70 0.92 0.62
N LYS A 152 18.80 0.40 1.16
CA LYS A 152 18.78 -0.91 1.82
C LYS A 152 17.86 -0.88 3.04
N GLY A 153 16.95 -1.85 3.11
CA GLY A 153 16.07 -2.11 4.23
C GLY A 153 16.63 -3.13 5.21
N PHE A 154 15.88 -3.40 6.28
CA PHE A 154 16.27 -4.42 7.26
C PHE A 154 16.01 -5.84 6.75
N ARG A 155 15.01 -6.03 5.89
CA ARG A 155 14.68 -7.31 5.28
C ARG A 155 13.85 -7.13 3.99
N GLU A 156 13.73 -8.19 3.25
CA GLU A 156 12.87 -8.27 2.07
C GLU A 156 11.41 -8.56 2.44
N VAL A 157 10.51 -8.38 1.47
CA VAL A 157 9.09 -8.78 1.59
C VAL A 157 9.00 -10.29 1.67
N ARG A 158 8.15 -10.79 2.58
CA ARG A 158 7.92 -12.22 2.79
C ARG A 158 6.46 -12.57 2.59
N ARG A 159 6.17 -13.82 2.26
CA ARG A 159 4.81 -14.35 2.27
C ARG A 159 4.19 -14.12 3.64
N GLY A 160 2.94 -13.66 3.66
CA GLY A 160 2.20 -13.33 4.87
C GLY A 160 2.36 -11.90 5.36
N ASP A 161 3.32 -11.13 4.88
CA ASP A 161 3.44 -9.72 5.26
C ASP A 161 2.24 -8.90 4.78
N CYS A 162 1.69 -8.06 5.64
CA CYS A 162 0.87 -6.95 5.20
C CYS A 162 1.79 -5.88 4.60
N VAL A 163 1.53 -5.49 3.36
CA VAL A 163 2.40 -4.57 2.61
C VAL A 163 1.59 -3.37 2.16
N VAL A 164 2.13 -2.17 2.36
CA VAL A 164 1.64 -0.93 1.73
C VAL A 164 2.41 -0.70 0.44
N PHE A 165 1.69 -0.47 -0.65
CA PHE A 165 2.27 -0.27 -1.98
C PHE A 165 1.44 0.72 -2.79
N GLY A 166 2.05 1.32 -3.83
CA GLY A 166 1.35 2.13 -4.82
C GLY A 166 0.46 1.25 -5.71
N PHE A 167 -0.77 1.66 -5.97
CA PHE A 167 -1.71 0.92 -6.82
C PHE A 167 -1.15 0.73 -8.23
N PRO A 168 -0.94 -0.50 -8.72
CA PRO A 168 -0.28 -0.74 -10.00
C PRO A 168 -0.98 -0.10 -11.19
N ASN A 169 -2.33 -0.15 -11.23
CA ASN A 169 -3.14 0.48 -12.26
C ASN A 169 -3.36 1.98 -12.06
N GLY A 170 -2.82 2.58 -10.99
CA GLY A 170 -2.97 4.00 -10.67
C GLY A 170 -1.99 4.93 -11.44
N ASP A 171 -1.36 4.43 -12.49
CA ASP A 171 -0.50 5.20 -13.41
C ASP A 171 -1.31 6.19 -14.26
N THR A 172 -2.52 5.81 -14.66
CA THR A 172 -3.46 6.67 -15.37
C THR A 172 -4.77 6.73 -14.59
N VAL A 173 -5.29 7.93 -14.37
CA VAL A 173 -6.54 8.16 -13.65
C VAL A 173 -7.39 9.21 -14.37
N LEU A 174 -8.72 9.09 -14.22
CA LEU A 174 -9.64 10.13 -14.66
C LEU A 174 -9.60 11.30 -13.65
N ARG A 175 -9.45 12.54 -14.14
CA ARG A 175 -9.41 13.74 -13.28
C ARG A 175 -10.69 13.90 -12.44
N ARG A 176 -11.85 13.52 -13.00
CA ARG A 176 -13.15 13.61 -12.31
C ARG A 176 -13.40 12.49 -11.31
N ASP A 177 -12.83 11.31 -11.56
CA ASP A 177 -12.97 10.15 -10.69
C ASP A 177 -11.61 9.43 -10.56
N PRO A 178 -10.70 9.94 -9.73
CA PRO A 178 -9.35 9.37 -9.59
C PRO A 178 -9.33 8.04 -8.84
N VAL A 179 -10.46 7.58 -8.31
CA VAL A 179 -10.59 6.29 -7.59
C VAL A 179 -10.91 5.15 -8.54
N ALA A 180 -11.59 5.44 -9.66
CA ALA A 180 -11.92 4.43 -10.67
C ALA A 180 -10.66 3.88 -11.34
N ASP A 181 -10.63 2.56 -11.53
CA ASP A 181 -9.56 1.90 -12.31
C ASP A 181 -9.74 2.21 -13.79
N TYR A 182 -8.93 3.12 -14.31
CA TYR A 182 -8.95 3.52 -15.71
C TYR A 182 -8.81 2.33 -16.68
N HIS A 183 -7.90 1.42 -16.38
CA HIS A 183 -7.63 0.27 -17.27
C HIS A 183 -8.80 -0.72 -17.30
N MET A 184 -9.48 -0.92 -16.16
CA MET A 184 -10.71 -1.70 -16.11
C MET A 184 -11.83 -1.03 -16.90
N LEU A 185 -12.01 0.28 -16.74
CA LEU A 185 -13.02 1.04 -17.52
C LEU A 185 -12.76 0.92 -19.02
N VAL A 186 -11.50 1.01 -19.47
CA VAL A 186 -11.15 0.86 -20.89
C VAL A 186 -11.45 -0.54 -21.40
N ARG A 187 -11.23 -1.59 -20.59
CA ARG A 187 -11.58 -2.96 -20.99
C ARG A 187 -13.08 -3.17 -21.13
N VAL A 188 -13.86 -2.63 -20.18
CA VAL A 188 -15.31 -2.86 -20.15
C VAL A 188 -16.08 -1.95 -21.11
N LEU A 189 -15.72 -0.67 -21.18
CA LEU A 189 -16.46 0.34 -21.95
C LEU A 189 -15.81 0.68 -23.31
N GLY A 190 -14.55 0.31 -23.47
CA GLY A 190 -13.75 0.73 -24.61
C GLY A 190 -13.17 2.16 -24.46
N LYS A 191 -11.95 2.38 -24.99
CA LYS A 191 -11.24 3.66 -24.89
C LYS A 191 -12.05 4.87 -25.36
N PRO A 192 -12.80 4.84 -26.51
CA PRO A 192 -13.59 5.98 -26.98
C PRO A 192 -14.71 6.41 -26.02
N ALA A 193 -15.26 5.47 -25.24
CA ALA A 193 -16.26 5.77 -24.23
C ALA A 193 -15.63 6.40 -22.99
N VAL A 194 -14.47 5.89 -22.56
CA VAL A 194 -13.75 6.41 -21.40
C VAL A 194 -13.20 7.80 -21.67
N ASP A 195 -12.70 8.08 -22.87
CA ASP A 195 -12.20 9.42 -23.27
C ASP A 195 -13.31 10.51 -23.17
N LYS A 196 -14.59 10.13 -23.30
CA LYS A 196 -15.74 11.03 -23.08
C LYS A 196 -16.04 11.31 -21.62
N LEU A 197 -15.55 10.48 -20.68
CA LEU A 197 -15.77 10.68 -19.24
C LEU A 197 -14.95 11.85 -18.69
N GLY A 198 -13.87 12.24 -19.35
CA GLY A 198 -13.06 13.41 -18.98
C GLY A 198 -11.58 13.25 -19.24
N GLU A 199 -10.84 14.26 -18.80
CA GLU A 199 -9.39 14.33 -18.94
C GLU A 199 -8.71 13.26 -18.09
N THR A 200 -7.66 12.64 -18.63
CA THR A 200 -6.80 11.69 -17.93
C THR A 200 -5.54 12.36 -17.39
N ILE A 201 -5.06 11.88 -16.24
CA ILE A 201 -3.80 12.30 -15.62
C ILE A 201 -2.89 11.08 -15.55
N VAL A 202 -1.66 11.23 -16.04
CA VAL A 202 -0.60 10.22 -15.83
C VAL A 202 0.15 10.59 -14.56
N ARG A 203 0.19 9.66 -13.61
CA ARG A 203 0.83 9.86 -12.30
C ARG A 203 2.21 9.21 -12.26
N PRO A 204 3.24 9.93 -11.78
CA PRO A 204 4.50 9.31 -11.39
C PRO A 204 4.28 8.19 -10.37
N MET A 205 5.18 7.21 -10.31
CA MET A 205 5.04 6.02 -9.47
C MET A 205 4.88 6.37 -7.99
N ASP A 206 5.59 7.40 -7.48
CA ASP A 206 5.51 7.85 -6.08
C ASP A 206 4.26 8.70 -5.77
N LYS A 207 3.40 8.97 -6.77
CA LYS A 207 2.13 9.71 -6.65
C LYS A 207 0.89 8.83 -6.86
N LYS A 208 1.06 7.54 -7.09
CA LYS A 208 -0.04 6.57 -7.15
C LYS A 208 -0.69 6.41 -5.78
N ASP A 209 -2.00 6.15 -5.77
CA ASP A 209 -2.72 5.90 -4.52
C ASP A 209 -2.18 4.66 -3.81
N HIS A 210 -2.19 4.69 -2.48
CA HIS A 210 -1.63 3.60 -1.68
C HIS A 210 -2.68 2.58 -1.28
N TYR A 211 -2.35 1.30 -1.51
CA TYR A 211 -3.13 0.16 -1.09
C TYR A 211 -2.39 -0.63 -0.01
N VAL A 212 -3.13 -1.34 0.83
CA VAL A 212 -2.58 -2.32 1.75
C VAL A 212 -3.21 -3.67 1.47
N LYS A 213 -2.38 -4.69 1.27
CA LYS A 213 -2.78 -6.08 1.03
C LYS A 213 -1.78 -7.02 1.70
N ARG A 214 -2.11 -8.31 1.70
CA ARG A 214 -1.19 -9.36 2.14
C ARG A 214 -0.40 -9.88 0.97
N CYS A 215 0.92 -9.96 1.11
CA CYS A 215 1.78 -10.65 0.16
C CYS A 215 1.54 -12.15 0.27
N VAL A 216 0.97 -12.75 -0.77
CA VAL A 216 0.67 -14.19 -0.78
C VAL A 216 1.67 -14.98 -1.61
N ALA A 217 2.34 -14.34 -2.57
CA ALA A 217 3.45 -14.94 -3.32
C ALA A 217 4.55 -13.92 -3.58
N ILE A 218 5.78 -14.40 -3.55
CA ILE A 218 7.03 -13.62 -3.73
C ILE A 218 7.71 -14.02 -5.05
N PRO A 219 8.75 -13.29 -5.50
CA PRO A 219 9.46 -13.61 -6.74
C PRO A 219 9.91 -15.07 -6.82
N GLY A 220 9.64 -15.73 -7.95
CA GLY A 220 9.98 -17.12 -8.21
C GLY A 220 8.92 -18.15 -7.77
N ASP A 221 7.90 -17.74 -7.03
CA ASP A 221 6.81 -18.62 -6.62
C ASP A 221 5.88 -18.99 -7.79
N THR A 222 5.23 -20.14 -7.69
CA THR A 222 4.06 -20.50 -8.49
C THR A 222 2.82 -20.49 -7.59
N LEU A 223 1.90 -19.57 -7.89
CA LEU A 223 0.68 -19.32 -7.14
C LEU A 223 -0.51 -20.03 -7.76
N GLU A 224 -1.34 -20.62 -6.93
CA GLU A 224 -2.69 -21.06 -7.29
C GLU A 224 -3.69 -20.64 -6.20
N VAL A 225 -4.95 -20.44 -6.58
CA VAL A 225 -6.08 -20.35 -5.66
C VAL A 225 -7.02 -21.49 -5.97
N ARG A 226 -7.36 -22.29 -4.96
CA ARG A 226 -8.30 -23.40 -5.04
C ARG A 226 -9.31 -23.26 -3.92
N ASP A 227 -10.59 -23.24 -4.25
CA ASP A 227 -11.68 -23.00 -3.28
C ASP A 227 -11.50 -21.72 -2.45
N GLY A 228 -10.96 -20.64 -3.07
CA GLY A 228 -10.64 -19.38 -2.40
C GLY A 228 -9.39 -19.39 -1.50
N LEU A 229 -8.73 -20.56 -1.33
CA LEU A 229 -7.52 -20.76 -0.52
C LEU A 229 -6.25 -20.70 -1.38
N VAL A 230 -5.21 -20.09 -0.84
CA VAL A 230 -3.93 -19.90 -1.53
C VAL A 230 -3.04 -21.12 -1.42
N TRP A 231 -2.49 -21.54 -2.55
CA TRP A 231 -1.47 -22.56 -2.71
C TRP A 231 -0.24 -21.94 -3.34
N VAL A 232 0.94 -22.27 -2.85
CA VAL A 232 2.20 -21.79 -3.40
C VAL A 232 3.16 -22.96 -3.54
N ASN A 233 3.70 -23.12 -4.73
CA ASN A 233 4.61 -24.22 -5.08
C ASN A 233 4.00 -25.61 -4.77
N GLY A 234 2.68 -25.76 -4.95
CA GLY A 234 1.94 -27.01 -4.70
C GLY A 234 1.54 -27.23 -3.23
N GLU A 235 1.89 -26.32 -2.30
CA GLU A 235 1.55 -26.43 -0.89
C GLU A 235 0.51 -25.38 -0.49
N GLN A 236 -0.52 -25.80 0.25
CA GLN A 236 -1.50 -24.87 0.80
C GLN A 236 -0.86 -23.97 1.84
N GLN A 237 -1.03 -22.68 1.67
CA GLN A 237 -0.51 -21.70 2.63
C GLN A 237 -1.35 -21.66 3.92
N PRO A 238 -0.72 -21.37 5.07
CA PRO A 238 -1.44 -21.21 6.35
C PRO A 238 -2.52 -20.12 6.22
N THR A 239 -3.68 -20.37 6.79
CA THR A 239 -4.74 -19.37 6.90
C THR A 239 -4.46 -18.41 8.05
N TYR A 240 -4.75 -17.14 7.85
CA TYR A 240 -4.60 -16.13 8.90
C TYR A 240 -5.90 -15.97 9.68
N PRO A 241 -5.87 -15.64 10.98
CA PRO A 241 -7.09 -15.50 11.79
C PRO A 241 -8.09 -14.46 11.24
N GLY A 242 -7.58 -13.46 10.48
CA GLY A 242 -8.41 -12.44 9.83
C GLY A 242 -8.88 -12.79 8.43
N LEU A 243 -8.54 -13.97 7.89
CA LEU A 243 -8.98 -14.38 6.57
C LEU A 243 -10.51 -14.55 6.55
N GLN A 244 -11.18 -13.86 5.63
CA GLN A 244 -12.61 -13.95 5.40
C GLN A 244 -12.91 -14.47 4.00
N LEU A 245 -13.78 -15.47 3.93
CA LEU A 245 -14.41 -15.96 2.70
C LEU A 245 -15.89 -15.66 2.72
N SER A 246 -16.51 -15.61 1.55
CA SER A 246 -17.95 -15.39 1.44
C SER A 246 -18.71 -16.72 1.62
N TYR A 247 -19.81 -16.67 2.39
CA TYR A 247 -20.68 -17.80 2.62
C TYR A 247 -22.15 -17.40 2.44
N LYS A 248 -22.92 -18.22 1.74
CA LYS A 248 -24.39 -18.12 1.67
C LYS A 248 -24.98 -18.68 2.95
N VAL A 249 -25.77 -17.87 3.66
CA VAL A 249 -26.35 -18.24 4.96
C VAL A 249 -27.87 -18.43 4.79
N ILE A 250 -28.32 -19.67 4.86
CA ILE A 250 -29.72 -20.04 4.73
C ILE A 250 -30.33 -20.09 6.14
N THR A 251 -31.40 -19.35 6.35
CA THR A 251 -32.12 -19.30 7.63
C THR A 251 -33.51 -19.94 7.53
N SER A 252 -34.11 -20.24 8.67
CA SER A 252 -35.47 -20.82 8.80
C SER A 252 -36.61 -19.84 8.47
N GLY A 253 -36.35 -18.80 7.67
CA GLY A 253 -37.30 -17.71 7.39
C GLY A 253 -37.20 -16.54 8.36
N GLN A 254 -36.51 -16.68 9.48
CA GLN A 254 -36.24 -15.60 10.41
C GLN A 254 -34.91 -14.91 10.07
N LYS A 255 -34.92 -13.58 9.97
CA LYS A 255 -33.70 -12.80 9.80
C LYS A 255 -32.81 -12.90 11.04
N ILE A 256 -31.50 -13.05 10.83
CA ILE A 256 -30.54 -12.96 11.93
C ILE A 256 -30.56 -11.54 12.50
N ASN A 257 -30.70 -11.44 13.81
CA ASN A 257 -30.76 -10.15 14.50
C ASN A 257 -29.41 -9.39 14.30
N ALA A 258 -29.48 -8.12 13.91
CA ALA A 258 -28.29 -7.27 13.74
C ALA A 258 -27.39 -7.22 14.98
N LYS A 259 -27.99 -7.24 16.20
CA LYS A 259 -27.21 -7.34 17.45
C LYS A 259 -26.41 -8.63 17.57
N THR A 260 -26.91 -9.74 17.02
CA THR A 260 -26.20 -11.03 16.98
C THR A 260 -25.00 -10.93 16.02
N LEU A 261 -25.19 -10.36 14.83
CA LEU A 261 -24.11 -10.13 13.88
C LEU A 261 -23.03 -9.20 14.46
N ASP A 262 -23.43 -8.09 15.07
CA ASP A 262 -22.52 -7.17 15.75
C ASP A 262 -21.72 -7.85 16.88
N LYS A 263 -22.37 -8.70 17.68
CA LYS A 263 -21.71 -9.46 18.75
C LYS A 263 -20.68 -10.46 18.21
N LEU A 264 -20.95 -11.04 17.06
CA LEU A 264 -20.03 -11.94 16.35
C LEU A 264 -18.95 -11.19 15.57
N GLY A 265 -19.01 -9.85 15.51
CA GLY A 265 -18.11 -9.01 14.74
C GLY A 265 -18.33 -9.07 13.23
N ILE A 266 -19.51 -9.54 12.80
CA ILE A 266 -19.86 -9.66 11.38
C ILE A 266 -20.42 -8.32 10.90
N ASN A 267 -19.82 -7.76 9.87
CA ASN A 267 -20.24 -6.50 9.26
C ASN A 267 -21.46 -6.74 8.35
N SER A 268 -22.65 -6.48 8.87
CA SER A 268 -23.89 -6.64 8.11
C SER A 268 -24.06 -5.65 6.96
N ALA A 269 -23.32 -4.53 6.96
CA ALA A 269 -23.33 -3.57 5.85
C ALA A 269 -22.64 -4.10 4.58
N GLU A 270 -21.83 -5.14 4.71
CA GLU A 270 -21.16 -5.84 3.60
C GLU A 270 -21.90 -7.12 3.15
N ALA A 271 -23.12 -7.33 3.64
CA ALA A 271 -23.92 -8.46 3.22
C ALA A 271 -24.32 -8.33 1.74
N TRP A 272 -24.07 -9.36 0.97
CA TRP A 272 -24.49 -9.47 -0.43
C TRP A 272 -25.82 -10.21 -0.50
N PHE A 273 -26.72 -9.73 -1.37
CA PHE A 273 -27.93 -10.46 -1.72
C PHE A 273 -27.76 -11.03 -3.13
N ASP A 274 -27.65 -12.35 -3.21
CA ASP A 274 -27.62 -13.05 -4.50
C ASP A 274 -28.98 -12.89 -5.19
N ALA A 275 -28.96 -12.40 -6.43
CA ALA A 275 -30.19 -12.24 -7.23
C ALA A 275 -30.89 -13.59 -7.49
N ALA A 276 -30.16 -14.69 -7.50
CA ALA A 276 -30.70 -16.04 -7.68
C ALA A 276 -31.31 -16.63 -6.41
N LEU A 277 -31.01 -16.07 -5.24
CA LEU A 277 -31.55 -16.48 -3.95
C LEU A 277 -32.00 -15.23 -3.13
N PRO A 278 -33.03 -14.50 -3.58
CA PRO A 278 -33.47 -13.30 -2.92
C PRO A 278 -33.95 -13.63 -1.50
N GLY A 279 -33.30 -13.01 -0.50
CA GLY A 279 -33.62 -13.20 0.91
C GLY A 279 -32.56 -13.91 1.75
N TYR A 280 -31.52 -14.46 1.12
CA TYR A 280 -30.38 -15.07 1.83
C TYR A 280 -29.11 -14.27 1.60
N PRO A 281 -28.56 -13.64 2.66
CA PRO A 281 -27.33 -12.86 2.51
C PRO A 281 -26.11 -13.76 2.33
N ALA A 282 -25.20 -13.35 1.47
CA ALA A 282 -23.83 -13.81 1.51
C ALA A 282 -23.02 -12.93 2.49
N LEU A 283 -22.37 -13.55 3.46
CA LEU A 283 -21.60 -12.88 4.50
C LEU A 283 -20.15 -13.24 4.39
N CYS A 284 -19.25 -12.25 4.52
CA CYS A 284 -17.82 -12.50 4.66
C CYS A 284 -17.50 -12.90 6.10
N LEU A 285 -17.02 -14.13 6.28
CA LEU A 285 -16.83 -14.74 7.59
C LEU A 285 -15.40 -15.25 7.75
N THR A 286 -14.82 -15.03 8.92
CA THR A 286 -13.64 -15.78 9.36
C THR A 286 -14.05 -17.18 9.84
N ALA A 287 -13.09 -18.10 10.00
CA ALA A 287 -13.37 -19.44 10.52
C ALA A 287 -14.08 -19.37 11.88
N GLY A 288 -13.62 -18.52 12.81
CA GLY A 288 -14.28 -18.34 14.10
C GLY A 288 -15.68 -17.77 14.03
N MET A 289 -15.93 -16.80 13.14
CA MET A 289 -17.29 -16.25 12.90
C MET A 289 -18.21 -17.33 12.32
N LEU A 290 -17.71 -18.18 11.43
CA LEU A 290 -18.45 -19.28 10.83
C LEU A 290 -18.91 -20.29 11.90
N GLU A 291 -18.00 -20.71 12.78
CA GLU A 291 -18.30 -21.62 13.88
C GLU A 291 -19.36 -21.07 14.84
N GLU A 292 -19.26 -19.80 15.20
CA GLU A 292 -20.23 -19.16 16.09
C GLU A 292 -21.57 -18.92 15.41
N LEU A 293 -21.58 -18.60 14.12
CA LEU A 293 -22.81 -18.37 13.36
C LEU A 293 -23.62 -19.67 13.17
N GLN A 294 -22.94 -20.82 13.05
CA GLN A 294 -23.59 -22.14 13.00
C GLN A 294 -24.39 -22.48 14.26
N LYS A 295 -24.06 -21.88 15.41
CA LYS A 295 -24.77 -22.09 16.68
C LYS A 295 -26.06 -21.28 16.81
N VAL A 296 -26.35 -20.39 15.85
CA VAL A 296 -27.53 -19.52 15.87
C VAL A 296 -28.74 -20.31 15.40
N ASN A 297 -29.76 -20.44 16.25
CA ASN A 297 -30.93 -21.29 16.01
C ASN A 297 -31.68 -21.02 14.69
N SER A 298 -31.65 -19.77 14.18
CA SER A 298 -32.31 -19.42 12.91
C SER A 298 -31.48 -19.83 11.69
N VAL A 299 -30.20 -20.24 11.84
CA VAL A 299 -29.33 -20.68 10.76
C VAL A 299 -29.55 -22.16 10.49
N VAL A 300 -30.00 -22.48 9.28
CA VAL A 300 -30.25 -23.86 8.82
C VAL A 300 -29.04 -24.44 8.11
N ARG A 301 -28.38 -23.64 7.26
CA ARG A 301 -27.27 -24.10 6.43
C ARG A 301 -26.35 -22.93 6.08
N ILE A 302 -25.05 -23.19 6.09
CA ILE A 302 -24.04 -22.26 5.57
C ILE A 302 -23.23 -23.00 4.51
N THR A 303 -23.11 -22.38 3.32
CA THR A 303 -22.32 -22.94 2.19
C THR A 303 -21.34 -21.90 1.66
N PRO A 304 -20.13 -22.30 1.23
CA PRO A 304 -19.23 -21.39 0.55
C PRO A 304 -19.89 -20.74 -0.65
N ASN A 305 -19.60 -19.46 -0.86
CA ASN A 305 -20.07 -18.68 -2.00
C ASN A 305 -18.89 -18.46 -2.94
N LEU A 306 -18.56 -19.49 -3.73
CA LEU A 306 -17.41 -19.50 -4.63
C LEU A 306 -17.85 -19.14 -6.05
N GLU A 307 -17.01 -18.38 -6.74
CA GLU A 307 -17.16 -18.07 -8.15
C GLU A 307 -16.53 -19.19 -8.99
N THR A 308 -17.36 -19.93 -9.70
CA THR A 308 -16.96 -21.12 -10.47
C THR A 308 -17.06 -20.94 -11.99
N ASP A 309 -17.72 -19.86 -12.46
CA ASP A 309 -17.92 -19.61 -13.87
C ASP A 309 -16.93 -18.54 -14.41
N PRO A 310 -15.90 -18.94 -15.16
CA PRO A 310 -14.95 -17.98 -15.72
C PRO A 310 -15.59 -16.97 -16.68
N ALA A 311 -16.66 -17.32 -17.37
CA ALA A 311 -17.29 -16.46 -18.37
C ALA A 311 -17.88 -15.18 -17.73
N VAL A 312 -18.33 -15.26 -16.48
CA VAL A 312 -18.91 -14.13 -15.74
C VAL A 312 -17.84 -13.07 -15.42
N VAL A 313 -16.61 -13.46 -15.18
CA VAL A 313 -15.55 -12.60 -14.65
C VAL A 313 -14.35 -12.42 -15.59
N ALA A 314 -14.41 -12.94 -16.82
CA ALA A 314 -13.29 -12.94 -17.75
C ALA A 314 -12.70 -11.56 -18.09
N GLN A 315 -13.52 -10.49 -18.04
CA GLN A 315 -13.04 -9.12 -18.29
C GLN A 315 -12.50 -8.42 -17.01
N GLU A 316 -12.77 -8.99 -15.86
CA GLU A 316 -12.39 -8.41 -14.57
C GLU A 316 -11.14 -9.09 -13.99
N ILE A 317 -11.02 -10.41 -14.16
CA ILE A 317 -9.95 -11.23 -13.60
C ILE A 317 -8.74 -11.26 -14.53
N PHE A 318 -7.58 -10.98 -13.98
CA PHE A 318 -6.30 -11.10 -14.67
C PHE A 318 -6.08 -12.56 -15.15
N PRO A 319 -5.59 -12.82 -16.38
CA PRO A 319 -5.03 -11.89 -17.36
C PRO A 319 -6.05 -11.33 -18.39
N PHE A 320 -7.34 -11.32 -18.06
CA PHE A 320 -8.44 -10.74 -18.84
C PHE A 320 -8.73 -11.50 -20.14
N THR A 321 -8.44 -12.79 -20.15
CA THR A 321 -8.68 -13.68 -21.28
C THR A 321 -9.66 -14.77 -20.87
N PRO A 322 -10.75 -15.01 -21.64
CA PRO A 322 -11.70 -16.09 -21.34
C PRO A 322 -11.05 -17.47 -21.29
N ASP A 323 -10.02 -17.69 -22.12
CA ASP A 323 -9.32 -18.97 -22.25
C ASP A 323 -8.47 -19.34 -21.02
N SER A 324 -8.22 -18.38 -20.09
CA SER A 324 -7.50 -18.69 -18.84
C SER A 324 -8.27 -19.67 -17.96
N GLY A 325 -9.60 -19.64 -18.02
CA GLY A 325 -10.46 -20.43 -17.14
C GLY A 325 -10.40 -19.98 -15.67
N TRP A 326 -9.81 -18.80 -15.38
CA TRP A 326 -9.59 -18.35 -14.02
C TRP A 326 -10.76 -17.53 -13.48
N THR A 327 -11.04 -17.73 -12.20
CA THR A 327 -11.97 -16.92 -11.43
C THR A 327 -11.25 -16.36 -10.21
N ARG A 328 -11.93 -15.58 -9.37
CA ARG A 328 -11.34 -15.12 -8.11
C ARG A 328 -11.07 -16.24 -7.09
N ASP A 329 -11.78 -17.38 -7.19
CA ASP A 329 -11.69 -18.52 -6.27
C ASP A 329 -10.97 -19.74 -6.83
N TYR A 330 -10.77 -19.78 -8.16
CA TYR A 330 -10.00 -20.78 -8.92
C TYR A 330 -9.06 -20.04 -9.87
N PHE A 331 -7.81 -19.87 -9.47
CA PHE A 331 -6.87 -18.99 -10.14
C PHE A 331 -5.50 -19.66 -10.29
N GLY A 332 -4.84 -19.48 -11.40
CA GLY A 332 -3.51 -20.05 -11.65
C GLY A 332 -3.55 -21.43 -12.33
N PRO A 333 -2.39 -22.12 -12.43
CA PRO A 333 -1.10 -21.74 -11.85
C PRO A 333 -0.50 -20.47 -12.49
N LEU A 334 0.05 -19.57 -11.67
CA LEU A 334 0.72 -18.35 -12.10
C LEU A 334 2.12 -18.27 -11.50
N TRP A 335 3.14 -18.27 -12.35
CA TRP A 335 4.51 -18.03 -11.91
C TRP A 335 4.76 -16.53 -11.69
N ILE A 336 5.37 -16.18 -10.56
CA ILE A 336 5.68 -14.81 -10.16
C ILE A 336 7.07 -14.44 -10.68
N PRO A 337 7.21 -13.45 -11.57
CA PRO A 337 8.48 -13.08 -12.14
C PRO A 337 9.49 -12.58 -11.09
N CYS A 338 10.76 -12.92 -11.32
CA CYS A 338 11.86 -12.43 -10.49
C CYS A 338 12.92 -11.76 -11.37
N LYS A 339 13.61 -10.81 -10.78
CA LYS A 339 14.67 -10.04 -11.43
C LYS A 339 15.73 -10.96 -12.04
N GLY A 340 16.07 -10.72 -13.30
CA GLY A 340 17.08 -11.48 -14.04
C GLY A 340 16.61 -12.80 -14.60
N ALA A 341 15.41 -13.27 -14.26
CA ALA A 341 14.84 -14.46 -14.91
C ALA A 341 14.35 -14.13 -16.31
N THR A 342 14.50 -15.09 -17.22
CA THR A 342 14.06 -14.99 -18.60
C THR A 342 12.91 -15.96 -18.85
N VAL A 343 11.84 -15.49 -19.48
CA VAL A 343 10.69 -16.28 -19.88
C VAL A 343 10.61 -16.33 -21.42
N ALA A 344 10.26 -17.49 -21.97
CA ALA A 344 9.86 -17.58 -23.36
C ALA A 344 8.50 -16.89 -23.56
N LEU A 345 8.40 -15.93 -24.49
CA LEU A 345 7.16 -15.24 -24.81
C LEU A 345 6.46 -15.96 -25.99
N THR A 346 5.22 -16.30 -25.74
CA THR A 346 4.32 -16.94 -26.71
C THR A 346 3.02 -16.16 -26.79
N GLN A 347 2.20 -16.42 -27.80
CA GLN A 347 0.86 -15.84 -27.89
C GLN A 347 -0.03 -16.22 -26.68
N ASP A 348 0.20 -17.40 -26.10
CA ASP A 348 -0.60 -17.91 -24.97
C ASP A 348 -0.27 -17.22 -23.64
N ASN A 349 0.98 -16.75 -23.46
CA ASN A 349 1.41 -16.16 -22.19
C ASN A 349 1.69 -14.65 -22.25
N VAL A 350 1.63 -14.03 -23.42
CA VAL A 350 1.91 -12.59 -23.58
C VAL A 350 1.00 -11.74 -22.71
N ALA A 351 -0.27 -12.11 -22.57
CA ALA A 351 -1.25 -11.38 -21.76
C ALA A 351 -0.85 -11.30 -20.28
N LEU A 352 -0.10 -12.30 -19.78
CA LEU A 352 0.43 -12.28 -18.41
C LEU A 352 1.52 -11.21 -18.21
N TYR A 353 2.32 -10.93 -19.24
CA TYR A 353 3.55 -10.13 -19.11
C TYR A 353 3.51 -8.80 -19.87
N GLU A 354 2.49 -8.57 -20.73
CA GLU A 354 2.37 -7.34 -21.51
C GLU A 354 2.54 -6.07 -20.65
N ARG A 355 1.81 -5.99 -19.53
CA ARG A 355 1.85 -4.81 -18.67
C ARG A 355 3.19 -4.68 -17.92
N ILE A 356 3.83 -5.80 -17.59
CA ILE A 356 5.19 -5.79 -17.04
C ILE A 356 6.14 -5.14 -18.04
N ILE A 357 6.14 -5.65 -19.27
CA ILE A 357 7.06 -5.22 -20.32
C ILE A 357 6.85 -3.75 -20.66
N THR A 358 5.60 -3.35 -20.90
CA THR A 358 5.28 -2.02 -21.43
C THR A 358 5.21 -0.95 -20.36
N ALA A 359 4.40 -1.17 -19.31
CA ALA A 359 4.08 -0.14 -18.32
C ALA A 359 5.06 -0.08 -17.15
N TYR A 360 5.56 -1.24 -16.66
CA TYR A 360 6.42 -1.26 -15.48
C TYR A 360 7.91 -1.20 -15.81
N GLU A 361 8.33 -1.77 -16.93
CA GLU A 361 9.74 -1.81 -17.32
C GLU A 361 10.07 -0.98 -18.57
N GLY A 362 9.07 -0.33 -19.19
CA GLY A 362 9.25 0.59 -20.31
C GLY A 362 9.85 -0.07 -21.54
N GLY A 363 9.60 -1.40 -21.73
CA GLY A 363 10.08 -2.16 -22.87
C GLY A 363 9.14 -2.10 -24.07
N ASP A 364 9.63 -2.56 -25.21
CA ASP A 364 8.86 -2.73 -26.45
C ASP A 364 8.34 -4.17 -26.54
N LEU A 365 7.02 -4.34 -26.42
CA LEU A 365 6.36 -5.64 -26.51
C LEU A 365 6.58 -6.31 -27.87
N GLN A 366 6.56 -5.54 -28.97
CA GLN A 366 6.74 -6.08 -30.31
C GLN A 366 8.18 -6.58 -30.53
N GLN A 367 9.15 -5.90 -29.94
CA GLN A 367 10.53 -6.36 -29.95
C GLN A 367 10.66 -7.66 -29.16
N ALA A 368 10.14 -7.71 -27.93
CA ALA A 368 10.20 -8.89 -27.08
C ALA A 368 9.52 -10.12 -27.73
N LEU A 369 8.41 -9.92 -28.44
CA LEU A 369 7.74 -10.98 -29.20
C LEU A 369 8.58 -11.48 -30.40
N ARG A 370 9.29 -10.57 -31.08
CA ARG A 370 10.21 -10.97 -32.16
C ARG A 370 11.42 -11.74 -31.65
N GLU A 371 11.92 -11.39 -30.48
CA GLU A 371 13.03 -12.07 -29.79
C GLU A 371 12.58 -13.41 -29.17
N GLY A 372 11.26 -13.59 -28.99
CA GLY A 372 10.65 -14.81 -28.44
C GLY A 372 10.93 -15.01 -26.94
N SER A 373 11.49 -13.99 -26.26
CA SER A 373 11.80 -14.07 -24.82
C SER A 373 11.86 -12.70 -24.18
N TYR A 374 11.73 -12.67 -22.85
CA TYR A 374 11.90 -11.44 -22.07
C TYR A 374 12.62 -11.72 -20.74
N THR A 375 13.58 -10.86 -20.40
CA THR A 375 14.30 -10.91 -19.12
C THR A 375 13.81 -9.79 -18.22
N PHE A 376 13.28 -10.15 -17.06
CA PHE A 376 12.70 -9.20 -16.11
C PHE A 376 13.77 -8.33 -15.42
N LYS A 377 13.52 -7.02 -15.30
CA LYS A 377 14.45 -6.04 -14.74
C LYS A 377 14.29 -5.85 -13.24
N GLN A 378 13.13 -6.25 -12.67
CA GLN A 378 12.82 -6.13 -11.25
C GLN A 378 12.03 -7.34 -10.74
N ASP A 379 11.84 -7.39 -9.42
CA ASP A 379 11.04 -8.40 -8.73
C ASP A 379 9.55 -8.05 -8.75
N TYR A 380 8.71 -9.09 -8.69
CA TYR A 380 7.25 -8.96 -8.67
C TYR A 380 6.65 -9.74 -7.50
N TYR A 381 5.50 -9.26 -7.04
CA TYR A 381 4.77 -9.84 -5.93
C TYR A 381 3.31 -10.03 -6.31
N PHE A 382 2.62 -10.93 -5.59
CA PHE A 382 1.18 -11.09 -5.72
C PHE A 382 0.52 -10.79 -4.37
N MET A 383 -0.41 -9.83 -4.38
CA MET A 383 -1.01 -9.25 -3.21
C MET A 383 -2.49 -9.54 -3.16
N MET A 384 -2.99 -10.11 -2.05
CA MET A 384 -4.42 -10.38 -1.86
C MET A 384 -4.94 -9.75 -0.57
N GLY A 385 -6.22 -9.33 -0.60
CA GLY A 385 -6.90 -8.88 0.62
C GLY A 385 -7.29 -10.04 1.52
N ASP A 386 -7.32 -9.82 2.83
CA ASP A 386 -7.76 -10.82 3.79
C ASP A 386 -9.28 -11.03 3.72
N ASN A 387 -10.04 -9.99 3.35
CA ASN A 387 -11.47 -10.11 3.00
C ASN A 387 -11.59 -10.47 1.50
N ARG A 388 -11.44 -11.76 1.18
CA ARG A 388 -11.22 -12.29 -0.17
C ARG A 388 -12.25 -11.84 -1.20
N HIS A 389 -13.53 -11.82 -0.83
CA HIS A 389 -14.62 -11.49 -1.75
C HIS A 389 -14.99 -10.01 -1.75
N ASN A 390 -14.43 -9.23 -0.82
CA ASN A 390 -14.57 -7.78 -0.75
C ASN A 390 -13.21 -7.07 -0.90
N SER A 391 -12.42 -7.56 -1.84
CA SER A 391 -11.09 -7.02 -2.11
C SER A 391 -10.82 -6.93 -3.60
N LEU A 392 -10.57 -5.72 -4.07
CA LEU A 392 -9.90 -5.48 -5.33
C LEU A 392 -8.39 -5.65 -5.07
N ASP A 393 -7.78 -6.69 -5.68
CA ASP A 393 -6.39 -7.10 -5.42
C ASP A 393 -5.71 -7.71 -6.67
N SER A 394 -4.56 -8.35 -6.53
CA SER A 394 -3.78 -8.85 -7.66
C SER A 394 -4.53 -9.84 -8.56
N ARG A 395 -5.60 -10.45 -8.09
CA ARG A 395 -6.48 -11.27 -8.96
C ARG A 395 -7.14 -10.42 -10.05
N TYR A 396 -7.25 -9.10 -9.85
CA TYR A 396 -7.91 -8.15 -10.76
C TYR A 396 -6.91 -7.33 -11.58
N TRP A 397 -5.71 -7.00 -11.07
CA TRP A 397 -4.73 -6.18 -11.80
C TRP A 397 -3.42 -6.89 -12.10
N GLY A 398 -3.21 -8.11 -11.60
CA GLY A 398 -1.98 -8.87 -11.78
C GLY A 398 -0.88 -8.52 -10.77
N PHE A 399 0.33 -8.43 -11.26
CA PHE A 399 1.53 -8.29 -10.44
C PHE A 399 1.69 -6.92 -9.80
N VAL A 400 2.36 -6.90 -8.65
CA VAL A 400 2.83 -5.68 -7.99
C VAL A 400 4.35 -5.60 -8.11
N PRO A 401 4.88 -4.61 -8.84
CA PRO A 401 6.32 -4.47 -9.01
C PRO A 401 7.02 -4.05 -7.69
N GLU A 402 8.29 -4.39 -7.56
CA GLU A 402 9.11 -4.04 -6.39
C GLU A 402 9.16 -2.53 -6.14
N ASP A 403 9.28 -1.73 -7.19
CA ASP A 403 9.34 -0.27 -7.10
C ASP A 403 8.05 0.37 -6.54
N HIS A 404 6.92 -0.33 -6.55
CA HIS A 404 5.65 0.11 -5.95
C HIS A 404 5.59 -0.11 -4.43
N ILE A 405 6.44 -0.97 -3.86
CA ILE A 405 6.44 -1.27 -2.42
C ILE A 405 6.81 -0.03 -1.60
N VAL A 406 5.97 0.36 -0.65
CA VAL A 406 6.17 1.53 0.23
C VAL A 406 6.75 1.12 1.57
N GLY A 407 6.15 0.13 2.23
CA GLY A 407 6.60 -0.30 3.55
C GLY A 407 5.64 -1.28 4.22
N ARG A 408 5.93 -1.58 5.48
CA ARG A 408 5.15 -2.52 6.30
C ARG A 408 4.38 -1.77 7.40
N PRO A 409 3.07 -2.01 7.57
CA PRO A 409 2.37 -1.55 8.77
C PRO A 409 3.07 -2.07 10.03
N ALA A 410 3.42 -1.16 10.94
CA ALA A 410 4.16 -1.51 12.15
C ALA A 410 3.32 -1.31 13.42
N LEU A 411 2.49 -0.27 13.46
CA LEU A 411 1.74 0.13 14.64
C LEU A 411 0.38 0.73 14.25
N ILE A 412 -0.69 0.27 14.90
CA ILE A 412 -1.97 0.97 14.92
C ILE A 412 -1.94 1.96 16.08
N TRP A 413 -1.86 3.27 15.78
CA TRP A 413 -1.81 4.28 16.83
C TRP A 413 -3.19 4.80 17.27
N LEU A 414 -4.22 4.63 16.41
CA LEU A 414 -5.61 4.93 16.72
C LEU A 414 -6.53 4.09 15.82
N SER A 415 -7.65 3.64 16.36
CA SER A 415 -8.69 2.95 15.61
C SER A 415 -10.05 3.56 15.93
N THR A 416 -10.79 3.97 14.89
CA THR A 416 -12.10 4.61 15.05
C THR A 416 -13.17 3.90 14.21
N ASP A 417 -14.36 3.77 14.76
CA ASP A 417 -15.53 3.23 14.11
C ASP A 417 -16.45 4.38 13.66
N SER A 418 -16.63 4.54 12.36
CA SER A 418 -17.46 5.63 11.82
C SER A 418 -18.96 5.46 12.09
N GLY A 419 -19.42 4.24 12.40
CA GLY A 419 -20.80 3.95 12.76
C GLY A 419 -21.18 4.33 14.19
N LYS A 420 -20.21 4.73 15.01
CA LYS A 420 -20.41 5.05 16.42
C LYS A 420 -20.04 6.49 16.74
N ARG A 421 -20.64 7.06 17.80
CA ARG A 421 -20.33 8.42 18.28
C ARG A 421 -19.24 8.38 19.37
N PHE A 422 -18.43 9.45 19.43
CA PHE A 422 -17.45 9.65 20.52
C PHE A 422 -18.13 9.60 21.91
N PRO A 423 -17.49 8.96 22.90
CA PRO A 423 -16.20 8.25 22.88
C PRO A 423 -16.31 6.74 22.50
N LYS A 424 -17.51 6.22 22.22
CA LYS A 424 -17.76 4.81 21.90
C LYS A 424 -17.22 4.39 20.51
N ASN A 425 -16.87 5.36 19.67
CA ASN A 425 -16.26 5.14 18.37
C ASN A 425 -14.79 4.72 18.44
N ILE A 426 -14.11 4.86 19.58
CA ILE A 426 -12.72 4.46 19.72
C ILE A 426 -12.64 2.98 20.06
N ARG A 427 -11.90 2.22 19.23
CA ARG A 427 -11.61 0.81 19.49
C ARG A 427 -10.36 0.71 20.37
N TRP A 428 -10.51 0.91 21.67
CA TRP A 428 -9.41 0.97 22.66
C TRP A 428 -8.49 -0.26 22.62
N ARG A 429 -9.00 -1.46 22.34
CA ARG A 429 -8.20 -2.70 22.22
C ARG A 429 -7.20 -2.67 21.06
N ARG A 430 -7.34 -1.71 20.13
CA ARG A 430 -6.46 -1.53 18.99
C ARG A 430 -5.54 -0.31 19.13
N PHE A 431 -5.68 0.45 20.21
CA PHE A 431 -4.82 1.61 20.48
C PHE A 431 -3.40 1.15 20.80
N LEU A 432 -2.40 1.70 20.10
CA LEU A 432 -0.97 1.35 20.20
C LEU A 432 -0.70 -0.16 20.00
N LYS A 433 -1.47 -0.82 19.13
CA LYS A 433 -1.27 -2.24 18.80
C LYS A 433 -0.17 -2.40 17.77
N PHE A 434 0.89 -3.13 18.11
CA PHE A 434 1.93 -3.55 17.16
C PHE A 434 1.41 -4.65 16.21
N LEU A 435 1.94 -4.66 14.94
CA LEU A 435 1.51 -5.53 13.85
C LEU A 435 2.65 -6.47 13.40
#